data_2fca1449f29a9b1eb7297d388e9d3e40
#
_entry.id   2fca1449f29a9b1eb7297d388e9d3e40
#
_cell.length_a   1.000
_cell.length_b   1.000
_cell.length_c   1.000
_cell.angle_alpha   90.00
_cell.angle_beta   90.00
_cell.angle_gamma   90.00
#
_symmetry.space_group_name_H-M   'P 1'
#
loop_
_entity.id
_entity.type
_entity.pdbx_description
1 polymer ?
#
loop_
_entity_poly.entity_id
_entity_poly.type
_entity_poly.pdbx_seq_one_letter_code
_entity_poly.pdbx_strand_id
1 'polypeptide(L)'
;SKPVFIQPKLDGVRCVIQCDIRRMLPYHQAISAYSRTGKEWMNIEHISQQLVPFFEKYPDVILDGELYNHDLKNDFEKIISLVRKTKPTDEDRLEASKKTQFHCYDIIDEKLPFDQRIEFVNGTLGFIRSVDIVDTLIVFDEDEAQSIHRSNLKKGYEGSIVRTNDTYQCKRSHNLRKFKDFQDSEAKIIDWVEGKGKRIGTIGKFVAIDAAGNEFGMPVMDKFEYLQSNFKEMQGWVGKTATFTYFERTKAGSYRHPLFKAIRDYE
;
A
#
# COMPACT_ATOMS: atom_id res chain seq x y z
N SER A 1 1.22 -22.51 -17.42
CA SER A 1 0.72 -21.84 -16.20
C SER A 1 -0.57 -21.09 -16.52
N LYS A 2 -1.42 -20.87 -15.53
CA LYS A 2 -2.58 -19.99 -15.71
C LYS A 2 -2.07 -18.55 -15.82
N PRO A 3 -2.65 -17.71 -16.68
CA PRO A 3 -2.28 -16.31 -16.76
C PRO A 3 -2.56 -15.60 -15.43
N VAL A 4 -1.76 -14.62 -15.12
CA VAL A 4 -1.96 -13.72 -13.98
C VAL A 4 -2.05 -12.28 -14.47
N PHE A 5 -2.58 -11.40 -13.64
CA PHE A 5 -2.74 -9.98 -13.96
C PHE A 5 -1.74 -9.17 -13.15
N ILE A 6 -1.11 -8.20 -13.80
CA ILE A 6 -0.15 -7.32 -13.16
C ILE A 6 -0.59 -5.86 -13.28
N GLN A 7 -0.52 -5.15 -12.17
CA GLN A 7 -0.86 -3.74 -12.03
C GLN A 7 0.32 -2.98 -11.40
N PRO A 8 0.56 -1.70 -11.71
CA PRO A 8 1.49 -0.89 -10.95
C PRO A 8 1.03 -0.79 -9.50
N LYS A 9 1.98 -0.89 -8.56
CA LYS A 9 1.71 -0.67 -7.14
C LYS A 9 1.85 0.82 -6.84
N LEU A 10 0.72 1.45 -6.54
CA LEU A 10 0.65 2.85 -6.18
C LEU A 10 1.10 3.04 -4.72
N ASP A 11 1.86 4.09 -4.45
CA ASP A 11 2.22 4.51 -3.10
C ASP A 11 1.24 5.60 -2.63
N GLY A 12 0.02 5.20 -2.38
CA GLY A 12 -1.09 6.06 -1.99
C GLY A 12 -1.78 5.58 -0.73
N VAL A 13 -3.06 5.89 -0.62
CA VAL A 13 -3.89 5.51 0.52
C VAL A 13 -5.12 4.76 0.02
N ARG A 14 -5.28 3.49 0.42
CA ARG A 14 -6.41 2.69 0.00
C ARG A 14 -7.73 3.39 0.29
N CYS A 15 -8.60 3.37 -0.71
CA CYS A 15 -9.91 3.97 -0.68
C CYS A 15 -10.94 3.01 -1.28
N VAL A 16 -11.98 2.71 -0.50
CA VAL A 16 -13.15 1.97 -0.95
C VAL A 16 -14.31 2.96 -1.06
N ILE A 17 -14.93 3.06 -2.22
CA ILE A 17 -16.02 4.00 -2.48
C ILE A 17 -17.31 3.23 -2.75
N GLN A 18 -18.37 3.63 -2.08
CA GLN A 18 -19.70 3.06 -2.22
C GLN A 18 -20.79 4.13 -2.13
N CYS A 19 -21.97 3.85 -2.65
CA CYS A 19 -23.15 4.70 -2.51
C CYS A 19 -24.13 4.07 -1.51
N ASP A 20 -24.60 4.83 -0.54
CA ASP A 20 -25.70 4.43 0.34
C ASP A 20 -26.95 5.26 0.02
N ILE A 21 -27.73 4.79 -0.95
CA ILE A 21 -28.97 5.44 -1.41
C ILE A 21 -30.04 5.56 -0.32
N ARG A 22 -29.90 4.85 0.81
CA ARG A 22 -30.82 4.97 1.97
C ARG A 22 -30.56 6.26 2.73
N ARG A 23 -29.41 6.90 2.56
CA ARG A 23 -29.15 8.23 3.09
C ARG A 23 -29.99 9.23 2.30
N MET A 24 -30.98 9.85 2.95
CA MET A 24 -31.83 10.91 2.36
C MET A 24 -31.05 12.23 2.26
N LEU A 25 -29.96 12.24 1.51
CA LEU A 25 -29.03 13.35 1.32
C LEU A 25 -28.93 13.67 -0.18
N PRO A 26 -28.41 14.85 -0.57
CA PRO A 26 -28.01 15.06 -1.96
C PRO A 26 -27.12 13.91 -2.44
N TYR A 27 -27.34 13.41 -3.65
CA TYR A 27 -26.82 12.12 -4.11
C TYR A 27 -25.30 11.99 -3.94
N HIS A 28 -24.53 13.07 -4.21
CA HIS A 28 -23.08 13.06 -3.99
C HIS A 28 -22.67 12.85 -2.53
N GLN A 29 -23.52 13.23 -1.56
CA GLN A 29 -23.29 13.01 -0.13
C GLN A 29 -23.67 11.58 0.32
N ALA A 30 -24.43 10.86 -0.50
CA ALA A 30 -24.68 9.43 -0.31
C ALA A 30 -23.47 8.58 -0.74
N ILE A 31 -22.53 9.15 -1.55
CA ILE A 31 -21.31 8.48 -1.97
C ILE A 31 -20.24 8.71 -0.89
N SER A 32 -19.87 7.63 -0.23
CA SER A 32 -18.92 7.64 0.90
C SER A 32 -17.66 6.86 0.56
N ALA A 33 -16.54 7.30 1.08
CA ALA A 33 -15.24 6.68 0.86
C ALA A 33 -14.59 6.29 2.19
N TYR A 34 -14.02 5.10 2.23
CA TYR A 34 -13.48 4.51 3.45
C TYR A 34 -12.06 4.01 3.29
N SER A 35 -11.28 4.15 4.36
CA SER A 35 -9.97 3.53 4.49
C SER A 35 -10.09 2.01 4.69
N ARG A 36 -8.96 1.31 4.63
CA ARG A 36 -8.86 -0.13 4.94
C ARG A 36 -9.41 -0.51 6.32
N THR A 37 -9.42 0.41 7.27
CA THR A 37 -9.90 0.18 8.64
C THR A 37 -11.31 0.71 8.87
N GLY A 38 -12.01 1.13 7.81
CA GLY A 38 -13.38 1.65 7.89
C GLY A 38 -13.48 3.11 8.32
N LYS A 39 -12.34 3.85 8.41
CA LYS A 39 -12.37 5.29 8.67
C LYS A 39 -12.78 6.02 7.39
N GLU A 40 -13.76 6.91 7.49
CA GLU A 40 -14.25 7.70 6.37
C GLU A 40 -13.23 8.79 5.96
N TRP A 41 -13.08 8.97 4.65
CA TRP A 41 -12.29 10.03 4.04
C TRP A 41 -13.18 11.24 3.76
N MET A 42 -12.97 12.34 4.49
CA MET A 42 -13.84 13.54 4.44
C MET A 42 -13.42 14.57 3.37
N ASN A 43 -12.19 14.50 2.88
CA ASN A 43 -11.64 15.50 1.93
C ASN A 43 -11.52 14.97 0.51
N ILE A 44 -12.61 14.32 0.03
CA ILE A 44 -12.68 13.72 -1.32
C ILE A 44 -13.98 14.10 -2.07
N GLU A 45 -14.65 15.17 -1.65
CA GLU A 45 -15.95 15.58 -2.19
C GLU A 45 -15.93 15.75 -3.72
N HIS A 46 -14.84 16.30 -4.27
CA HIS A 46 -14.64 16.44 -5.72
C HIS A 46 -14.68 15.10 -6.47
N ILE A 47 -14.25 13.99 -5.83
CA ILE A 47 -14.31 12.63 -6.39
C ILE A 47 -15.76 12.13 -6.31
N SER A 48 -16.40 12.27 -5.13
CA SER A 48 -17.78 11.84 -4.92
C SER A 48 -18.75 12.51 -5.90
N GLN A 49 -18.60 13.82 -6.12
CA GLN A 49 -19.41 14.58 -7.09
C GLN A 49 -19.25 14.05 -8.53
N GLN A 50 -18.03 13.70 -8.92
CA GLN A 50 -17.75 13.18 -10.26
C GLN A 50 -18.22 11.74 -10.48
N LEU A 51 -18.37 10.98 -9.40
CA LEU A 51 -18.86 9.60 -9.44
C LEU A 51 -20.39 9.50 -9.39
N VAL A 52 -21.12 10.62 -9.26
CA VAL A 52 -22.60 10.61 -9.25
C VAL A 52 -23.19 9.88 -10.45
N PRO A 53 -22.83 10.18 -11.72
CA PRO A 53 -23.40 9.48 -12.88
C PRO A 53 -23.11 7.98 -12.91
N PHE A 54 -21.96 7.56 -12.36
CA PHE A 54 -21.63 6.15 -12.24
C PHE A 54 -22.56 5.45 -11.24
N PHE A 55 -22.71 6.02 -10.04
CA PHE A 55 -23.53 5.39 -8.99
C PHE A 55 -25.06 5.51 -9.24
N GLU A 56 -25.52 6.50 -10.00
CA GLU A 56 -26.88 6.53 -10.47
C GLU A 56 -27.23 5.30 -11.34
N LYS A 57 -26.26 4.83 -12.12
CA LYS A 57 -26.41 3.64 -12.96
C LYS A 57 -26.08 2.32 -12.24
N TYR A 58 -25.13 2.35 -11.31
CA TYR A 58 -24.60 1.17 -10.62
C TYR A 58 -24.55 1.39 -9.09
N PRO A 59 -25.70 1.58 -8.42
CA PRO A 59 -25.75 1.99 -7.00
C PRO A 59 -25.17 0.95 -6.02
N ASP A 60 -25.18 -0.33 -6.38
CA ASP A 60 -24.72 -1.43 -5.51
C ASP A 60 -23.24 -1.77 -5.71
N VAL A 61 -22.55 -1.14 -6.66
CA VAL A 61 -21.14 -1.40 -6.90
C VAL A 61 -20.30 -0.77 -5.80
N ILE A 62 -19.27 -1.50 -5.37
CA ILE A 62 -18.27 -1.00 -4.44
C ILE A 62 -16.93 -0.93 -5.18
N LEU A 63 -16.43 0.28 -5.38
CA LEU A 63 -15.14 0.54 -6.03
C LEU A 63 -14.00 0.35 -5.02
N ASP A 64 -12.93 -0.34 -5.43
CA ASP A 64 -11.70 -0.51 -4.65
C ASP A 64 -10.53 0.13 -5.39
N GLY A 65 -9.83 1.05 -4.74
CA GLY A 65 -8.78 1.82 -5.37
C GLY A 65 -7.83 2.47 -4.37
N GLU A 66 -7.06 3.41 -4.87
CA GLU A 66 -6.07 4.18 -4.12
C GLU A 66 -6.31 5.67 -4.32
N LEU A 67 -6.28 6.46 -3.24
CA LEU A 67 -6.12 7.91 -3.34
C LEU A 67 -4.66 8.20 -3.62
N TYR A 68 -4.38 8.72 -4.80
CA TYR A 68 -3.04 8.84 -5.35
C TYR A 68 -2.95 9.99 -6.34
N ASN A 69 -1.76 10.42 -6.65
CA ASN A 69 -1.43 11.27 -7.79
C ASN A 69 0.01 10.99 -8.20
N HIS A 70 0.22 10.61 -9.46
CA HIS A 70 1.54 10.23 -9.94
C HIS A 70 2.54 11.40 -9.96
N ASP A 71 2.08 12.63 -10.11
CA ASP A 71 2.93 13.83 -10.00
C ASP A 71 3.47 14.05 -8.59
N LEU A 72 2.82 13.44 -7.59
CA LEU A 72 3.22 13.45 -6.17
C LEU A 72 3.86 12.12 -5.72
N LYS A 73 4.28 11.26 -6.64
CA LYS A 73 4.84 9.93 -6.31
C LYS A 73 6.01 9.96 -5.33
N ASN A 74 6.78 11.04 -5.29
CA ASN A 74 7.87 11.25 -4.36
C ASN A 74 7.45 12.05 -3.11
N ASP A 75 6.16 12.31 -2.92
CA ASP A 75 5.61 13.10 -1.82
C ASP A 75 4.35 12.45 -1.23
N PHE A 76 4.46 11.20 -0.85
CA PHE A 76 3.39 10.44 -0.21
C PHE A 76 2.80 11.14 1.03
N GLU A 77 3.65 11.83 1.81
CA GLU A 77 3.19 12.58 2.98
C GLU A 77 2.21 13.70 2.62
N LYS A 78 2.37 14.32 1.44
CA LYS A 78 1.44 15.33 0.96
C LYS A 78 0.06 14.73 0.68
N ILE A 79 -0.01 13.59 0.01
CA ILE A 79 -1.29 12.89 -0.24
C ILE A 79 -1.96 12.55 1.08
N ILE A 80 -1.22 11.95 2.02
CA ILE A 80 -1.76 11.63 3.35
C ILE A 80 -2.27 12.87 4.06
N SER A 81 -1.52 13.96 4.04
CA SER A 81 -1.90 15.21 4.74
C SER A 81 -3.21 15.78 4.21
N LEU A 82 -3.48 15.65 2.90
CA LEU A 82 -4.71 16.11 2.27
C LEU A 82 -5.91 15.23 2.64
N VAL A 83 -5.77 13.90 2.49
CA VAL A 83 -6.90 12.98 2.64
C VAL A 83 -7.28 12.70 4.10
N ARG A 84 -6.34 12.83 5.03
CA ARG A 84 -6.59 12.58 6.47
C ARG A 84 -7.32 13.70 7.20
N LYS A 85 -7.58 14.83 6.55
CA LYS A 85 -8.32 15.94 7.17
C LYS A 85 -9.75 15.52 7.48
N THR A 86 -10.10 15.55 8.77
CA THR A 86 -11.45 15.19 9.26
C THR A 86 -12.42 16.34 9.25
N LYS A 87 -11.90 17.57 9.24
CA LYS A 87 -12.66 18.81 9.14
C LYS A 87 -11.97 19.72 8.12
N PRO A 88 -12.07 19.38 6.81
CA PRO A 88 -11.39 20.17 5.78
C PRO A 88 -12.03 21.55 5.64
N THR A 89 -11.18 22.58 5.48
CA THR A 89 -11.59 23.93 5.09
C THR A 89 -11.85 23.99 3.58
N ASP A 90 -12.34 25.11 3.08
CA ASP A 90 -12.55 25.30 1.64
C ASP A 90 -11.22 25.29 0.87
N GLU A 91 -10.14 25.84 1.47
CA GLU A 91 -8.79 25.76 0.91
C GLU A 91 -8.29 24.32 0.84
N ASP A 92 -8.54 23.51 1.89
CA ASP A 92 -8.19 22.09 1.92
C ASP A 92 -8.91 21.30 0.80
N ARG A 93 -10.21 21.59 0.60
CA ARG A 93 -11.02 20.99 -0.48
C ARG A 93 -10.51 21.39 -1.85
N LEU A 94 -10.20 22.67 -2.04
CA LEU A 94 -9.63 23.17 -3.29
C LEU A 94 -8.25 22.56 -3.57
N GLU A 95 -7.40 22.41 -2.56
CA GLU A 95 -6.10 21.76 -2.74
C GLU A 95 -6.26 20.28 -3.06
N ALA A 96 -7.14 19.55 -2.36
CA ALA A 96 -7.42 18.15 -2.61
C ALA A 96 -7.96 17.93 -4.04
N SER A 97 -8.85 18.80 -4.53
CA SER A 97 -9.42 18.71 -5.88
C SER A 97 -8.38 18.84 -7.01
N LYS A 98 -7.24 19.47 -6.73
CA LYS A 98 -6.13 19.62 -7.69
C LYS A 98 -5.08 18.52 -7.58
N LYS A 99 -4.94 17.90 -6.41
CA LYS A 99 -3.79 17.05 -6.07
C LYS A 99 -4.16 15.61 -5.73
N THR A 100 -5.42 15.30 -5.48
CA THR A 100 -5.86 13.96 -5.10
C THR A 100 -6.77 13.38 -6.17
N GLN A 101 -6.43 12.19 -6.66
CA GLN A 101 -7.22 11.41 -7.62
C GLN A 101 -7.57 10.06 -6.98
N PHE A 102 -8.64 9.45 -7.44
CA PHE A 102 -8.99 8.07 -7.13
C PHE A 102 -8.57 7.16 -8.27
N HIS A 103 -7.65 6.27 -8.01
CA HIS A 103 -7.17 5.28 -8.97
C HIS A 103 -7.84 3.93 -8.69
N CYS A 104 -8.83 3.57 -9.49
CA CYS A 104 -9.59 2.33 -9.37
C CYS A 104 -8.79 1.16 -9.94
N TYR A 105 -8.60 0.11 -9.15
CA TYR A 105 -7.90 -1.11 -9.58
C TYR A 105 -8.77 -2.36 -9.48
N ASP A 106 -9.95 -2.30 -8.88
CA ASP A 106 -10.88 -3.43 -8.73
C ASP A 106 -12.27 -2.94 -8.32
N ILE A 107 -13.22 -3.86 -8.29
CA ILE A 107 -14.49 -3.74 -7.55
C ILE A 107 -14.59 -4.87 -6.53
N ILE A 108 -15.32 -4.64 -5.44
CA ILE A 108 -15.59 -5.67 -4.44
C ILE A 108 -16.78 -6.50 -4.91
N ASP A 109 -16.50 -7.62 -5.56
CA ASP A 109 -17.48 -8.64 -5.94
C ASP A 109 -16.89 -10.04 -5.66
N GLU A 110 -17.49 -10.74 -4.69
CA GLU A 110 -17.03 -12.06 -4.25
C GLU A 110 -17.49 -13.20 -5.18
N LYS A 111 -18.24 -12.90 -6.25
CA LYS A 111 -18.76 -13.88 -7.20
C LYS A 111 -18.01 -13.87 -8.52
N LEU A 112 -17.56 -12.71 -8.96
CA LEU A 112 -16.90 -12.54 -10.24
C LEU A 112 -15.39 -12.78 -10.14
N PRO A 113 -14.76 -13.48 -11.12
CA PRO A 113 -13.32 -13.56 -11.24
C PRO A 113 -12.72 -12.18 -11.62
N PHE A 114 -11.40 -12.03 -11.45
CA PHE A 114 -10.74 -10.73 -11.58
C PHE A 114 -10.86 -10.12 -12.99
N ASP A 115 -10.74 -10.93 -14.03
CA ASP A 115 -10.88 -10.48 -15.43
C ASP A 115 -12.24 -9.80 -15.68
N GLN A 116 -13.32 -10.40 -15.22
CA GLN A 116 -14.66 -9.83 -15.37
C GLN A 116 -14.83 -8.55 -14.54
N ARG A 117 -14.23 -8.48 -13.34
CA ARG A 117 -14.27 -7.28 -12.52
C ARG A 117 -13.55 -6.11 -13.17
N ILE A 118 -12.34 -6.36 -13.72
CA ILE A 118 -11.57 -5.28 -14.36
C ILE A 118 -12.15 -4.89 -15.71
N GLU A 119 -12.74 -5.83 -16.45
CA GLU A 119 -13.49 -5.54 -17.66
C GLU A 119 -14.69 -4.64 -17.36
N PHE A 120 -15.44 -4.92 -16.29
CA PHE A 120 -16.53 -4.05 -15.84
C PHE A 120 -16.02 -2.63 -15.51
N VAL A 121 -14.92 -2.50 -14.76
CA VAL A 121 -14.32 -1.20 -14.45
C VAL A 121 -13.95 -0.44 -15.73
N ASN A 122 -13.25 -1.10 -16.66
CA ASN A 122 -12.82 -0.49 -17.93
C ASN A 122 -14.02 -0.08 -18.81
N GLY A 123 -15.10 -0.86 -18.77
CA GLY A 123 -16.29 -0.60 -19.57
C GLY A 123 -17.26 0.44 -19.01
N THR A 124 -17.15 0.77 -17.71
CA THR A 124 -18.19 1.55 -17.01
C THR A 124 -17.71 2.84 -16.37
N LEU A 125 -16.48 2.91 -15.83
CA LEU A 125 -16.00 4.14 -15.20
C LEU A 125 -15.73 5.27 -16.19
N GLY A 126 -15.40 4.96 -17.44
CA GLY A 126 -15.18 5.97 -18.47
C GLY A 126 -14.10 7.00 -18.11
N PHE A 127 -14.11 8.12 -18.83
CA PHE A 127 -13.20 9.23 -18.55
C PHE A 127 -13.80 10.19 -17.51
N ILE A 128 -13.26 10.19 -16.30
CA ILE A 128 -13.66 11.07 -15.18
C ILE A 128 -12.42 11.80 -14.68
N ARG A 129 -12.43 13.14 -14.63
CA ARG A 129 -11.25 13.98 -14.38
C ARG A 129 -10.41 13.59 -13.15
N SER A 130 -11.06 13.24 -12.04
CA SER A 130 -10.37 12.90 -10.78
C SER A 130 -10.43 11.40 -10.46
N VAL A 131 -10.81 10.58 -11.46
CA VAL A 131 -10.86 9.12 -11.34
C VAL A 131 -10.06 8.53 -12.48
N ASP A 132 -9.11 7.68 -12.16
CA ASP A 132 -8.29 6.96 -13.12
C ASP A 132 -8.48 5.46 -12.94
N ILE A 133 -8.24 4.70 -13.99
CA ILE A 133 -8.26 3.23 -13.95
C ILE A 133 -6.83 2.75 -14.00
N VAL A 134 -6.46 1.91 -13.04
CA VAL A 134 -5.10 1.37 -12.99
C VAL A 134 -4.88 0.38 -14.12
N ASP A 135 -3.87 0.65 -14.95
CA ASP A 135 -3.47 -0.23 -16.05
C ASP A 135 -3.29 -1.67 -15.57
N THR A 136 -3.94 -2.59 -16.25
CA THR A 136 -3.89 -4.02 -15.94
C THR A 136 -3.40 -4.80 -17.15
N LEU A 137 -2.27 -5.49 -17.00
CA LEU A 137 -1.69 -6.32 -18.06
C LEU A 137 -1.84 -7.79 -17.69
N ILE A 138 -2.05 -8.63 -18.70
CA ILE A 138 -2.07 -10.09 -18.54
C ILE A 138 -0.66 -10.60 -18.82
N VAL A 139 -0.15 -11.48 -17.97
CA VAL A 139 1.17 -12.12 -18.12
C VAL A 139 1.06 -13.63 -17.99
N PHE A 140 1.88 -14.34 -18.75
CA PHE A 140 1.84 -15.79 -18.89
C PHE A 140 3.03 -16.48 -18.23
N ASP A 141 4.12 -15.77 -18.01
CA ASP A 141 5.34 -16.30 -17.40
C ASP A 141 6.01 -15.30 -16.46
N GLU A 142 7.04 -15.76 -15.75
CA GLU A 142 7.75 -14.99 -14.76
C GLU A 142 8.64 -13.89 -15.38
N ASP A 143 9.24 -14.18 -16.53
CA ASP A 143 10.14 -13.21 -17.20
C ASP A 143 9.38 -11.99 -17.68
N GLU A 144 8.18 -12.20 -18.23
CA GLU A 144 7.27 -11.12 -18.61
C GLU A 144 6.84 -10.32 -17.38
N ALA A 145 6.45 -10.98 -16.30
CA ALA A 145 6.07 -10.31 -15.05
C ALA A 145 7.22 -9.47 -14.48
N GLN A 146 8.45 -10.00 -14.50
CA GLN A 146 9.64 -9.25 -14.05
C GLN A 146 9.97 -8.08 -14.97
N SER A 147 9.77 -8.23 -16.29
CA SER A 147 9.97 -7.13 -17.24
C SER A 147 9.02 -5.96 -16.97
N ILE A 148 7.73 -6.27 -16.75
CA ILE A 148 6.72 -5.27 -16.41
C ILE A 148 7.01 -4.64 -15.04
N HIS A 149 7.44 -5.45 -14.06
CA HIS A 149 7.83 -4.95 -12.75
C HIS A 149 8.97 -3.92 -12.83
N ARG A 150 10.06 -4.24 -13.59
CA ARG A 150 11.15 -3.29 -13.85
C ARG A 150 10.66 -2.01 -14.55
N SER A 151 9.71 -2.14 -15.48
CA SER A 151 9.09 -0.99 -16.14
C SER A 151 8.32 -0.10 -15.16
N ASN A 152 7.54 -0.71 -14.26
CA ASN A 152 6.80 0.02 -13.22
C ASN A 152 7.74 0.79 -12.28
N LEU A 153 8.84 0.16 -11.84
CA LEU A 153 9.87 0.84 -11.03
C LEU A 153 10.50 2.02 -11.76
N LYS A 154 10.85 1.87 -13.07
CA LYS A 154 11.39 2.97 -13.89
C LYS A 154 10.40 4.13 -14.04
N LYS A 155 9.12 3.86 -14.09
CA LYS A 155 8.06 4.89 -14.11
C LYS A 155 7.89 5.56 -12.74
N GLY A 156 8.50 5.04 -11.67
CA GLY A 156 8.46 5.59 -10.31
C GLY A 156 7.29 5.08 -9.47
N TYR A 157 6.71 3.94 -9.83
CA TYR A 157 5.77 3.24 -8.95
C TYR A 157 6.53 2.48 -7.85
N GLU A 158 5.83 2.17 -6.74
CA GLU A 158 6.40 1.44 -5.59
C GLU A 158 6.80 -0.01 -5.94
N GLY A 159 6.30 -0.52 -7.05
CA GLY A 159 6.48 -1.89 -7.52
C GLY A 159 5.31 -2.35 -8.34
N SER A 160 4.92 -3.61 -8.16
CA SER A 160 3.79 -4.23 -8.86
C SER A 160 2.89 -5.03 -7.93
N ILE A 161 1.64 -5.13 -8.31
CA ILE A 161 0.65 -6.05 -7.73
C ILE A 161 0.39 -7.14 -8.76
N VAL A 162 0.54 -8.41 -8.37
CA VAL A 162 0.16 -9.55 -9.20
C VAL A 162 -1.08 -10.20 -8.62
N ARG A 163 -2.06 -10.47 -9.47
CA ARG A 163 -3.35 -11.07 -9.12
C ARG A 163 -3.60 -12.34 -9.93
N THR A 164 -4.14 -13.35 -9.29
CA THR A 164 -4.72 -14.50 -9.97
C THR A 164 -6.15 -14.20 -10.43
N ASN A 165 -6.67 -14.96 -11.37
CA ASN A 165 -8.04 -14.81 -11.87
C ASN A 165 -9.07 -15.46 -10.93
N ASP A 166 -9.09 -15.03 -9.69
CA ASP A 166 -9.99 -15.56 -8.66
C ASP A 166 -11.00 -14.49 -8.22
N THR A 167 -12.02 -14.92 -7.49
CA THR A 167 -13.02 -14.03 -6.90
C THR A 167 -12.39 -13.11 -5.84
N TYR A 168 -13.04 -11.96 -5.61
CA TYR A 168 -12.58 -11.01 -4.59
C TYR A 168 -12.65 -11.62 -3.19
N GLN A 169 -11.63 -11.38 -2.38
CA GLN A 169 -11.59 -11.85 -1.00
C GLN A 169 -11.35 -10.68 -0.04
N CYS A 170 -12.32 -10.43 0.86
CA CYS A 170 -12.25 -9.38 1.88
C CYS A 170 -11.27 -9.68 3.03
N LYS A 171 -10.29 -10.55 2.80
CA LYS A 171 -9.24 -10.95 3.74
C LYS A 171 -7.86 -11.02 3.06
N ARG A 172 -6.81 -11.26 3.84
CA ARG A 172 -5.50 -11.60 3.25
C ARG A 172 -5.61 -12.90 2.45
N SER A 173 -5.17 -12.85 1.20
CA SER A 173 -5.26 -13.95 0.25
C SER A 173 -3.94 -14.10 -0.50
N HIS A 174 -3.65 -15.31 -0.97
CA HIS A 174 -2.55 -15.57 -1.90
C HIS A 174 -2.87 -15.12 -3.34
N ASN A 175 -4.14 -14.78 -3.61
CA ASN A 175 -4.62 -14.34 -4.92
C ASN A 175 -4.12 -12.93 -5.29
N LEU A 176 -3.51 -12.21 -4.32
CA LEU A 176 -2.87 -10.93 -4.53
C LEU A 176 -1.48 -10.94 -3.89
N ARG A 177 -0.45 -10.76 -4.71
CA ARG A 177 0.95 -10.68 -4.29
C ARG A 177 1.54 -9.33 -4.62
N LYS A 178 2.36 -8.82 -3.71
CA LYS A 178 3.05 -7.53 -3.85
C LYS A 178 4.50 -7.78 -4.19
N PHE A 179 4.95 -7.23 -5.29
CA PHE A 179 6.35 -7.22 -5.69
C PHE A 179 6.92 -5.85 -5.38
N LYS A 180 7.95 -5.82 -4.54
CA LYS A 180 8.70 -4.63 -4.15
C LYS A 180 10.17 -4.99 -4.14
N ASP A 181 11.00 -4.09 -4.63
CA ASP A 181 12.43 -4.22 -4.45
C ASP A 181 12.83 -3.62 -3.11
N PHE A 182 13.64 -4.37 -2.37
CA PHE A 182 14.25 -3.92 -1.13
C PHE A 182 15.74 -3.68 -1.38
N GLN A 183 16.26 -2.64 -0.76
CA GLN A 183 17.68 -2.33 -0.75
C GLN A 183 18.30 -2.90 0.53
N ASP A 184 19.54 -3.33 0.45
CA ASP A 184 20.33 -3.71 1.61
C ASP A 184 21.18 -2.52 2.08
N SER A 185 21.34 -2.37 3.38
CA SER A 185 22.27 -1.44 4.00
C SER A 185 22.76 -1.99 5.32
N GLU A 186 23.66 -1.28 5.97
CA GLU A 186 24.30 -1.69 7.21
C GLU A 186 24.12 -0.65 8.29
N ALA A 187 23.98 -1.13 9.53
CA ALA A 187 23.90 -0.29 10.72
C ALA A 187 24.45 -1.03 11.93
N LYS A 188 24.97 -0.28 12.89
CA LYS A 188 25.46 -0.82 14.17
C LYS A 188 24.27 -1.01 15.10
N ILE A 189 24.12 -2.20 15.67
CA ILE A 189 23.14 -2.48 16.71
C ILE A 189 23.57 -1.77 17.99
N ILE A 190 22.71 -0.94 18.57
CA ILE A 190 22.97 -0.20 19.80
C ILE A 190 22.11 -0.69 20.96
N ASP A 191 20.96 -1.32 20.67
CA ASP A 191 20.06 -1.86 21.70
C ASP A 191 19.09 -2.87 21.04
N TRP A 192 18.24 -3.49 21.85
CA TRP A 192 17.18 -4.38 21.40
C TRP A 192 15.90 -4.18 22.23
N VAL A 193 14.77 -4.58 21.66
CA VAL A 193 13.46 -4.55 22.33
C VAL A 193 12.81 -5.91 22.22
N GLU A 194 12.33 -6.42 23.35
CA GLU A 194 11.62 -7.70 23.40
C GLU A 194 10.31 -7.67 22.59
N GLY A 195 9.95 -8.82 22.04
CA GLY A 195 8.67 -9.03 21.36
C GLY A 195 7.50 -8.88 22.32
N LYS A 196 6.32 -8.50 21.78
CA LYS A 196 5.10 -8.31 22.57
C LYS A 196 4.08 -9.44 22.32
N GLY A 197 3.23 -9.69 23.32
CA GLY A 197 2.16 -10.69 23.23
C GLY A 197 2.72 -12.10 23.00
N LYS A 198 2.35 -12.73 21.89
CA LYS A 198 2.81 -14.09 21.56
C LYS A 198 4.31 -14.18 21.24
N ARG A 199 5.02 -13.04 21.17
CA ARG A 199 6.47 -12.98 20.90
C ARG A 199 7.31 -12.64 22.14
N ILE A 200 6.75 -12.68 23.32
CA ILE A 200 7.52 -12.59 24.58
C ILE A 200 8.57 -13.70 24.63
N GLY A 201 9.79 -13.39 25.09
CA GLY A 201 10.92 -14.31 25.07
C GLY A 201 11.66 -14.36 23.71
N THR A 202 11.44 -13.37 22.85
CA THR A 202 12.18 -13.22 21.57
C THR A 202 12.60 -11.78 21.35
N ILE A 203 13.59 -11.55 20.47
CA ILE A 203 13.87 -10.19 19.98
C ILE A 203 12.74 -9.74 19.08
N GLY A 204 12.04 -8.68 19.44
CA GLY A 204 11.00 -8.05 18.60
C GLY A 204 11.61 -7.13 17.55
N LYS A 205 12.62 -6.34 17.93
CA LYS A 205 13.42 -5.50 17.03
C LYS A 205 14.78 -5.17 17.64
N PHE A 206 15.76 -4.96 16.79
CA PHE A 206 16.98 -4.25 17.15
C PHE A 206 16.79 -2.74 16.98
N VAL A 207 17.42 -1.96 17.85
CA VAL A 207 17.64 -0.52 17.65
C VAL A 207 19.05 -0.38 17.08
N ALA A 208 19.16 0.36 16.01
CA ALA A 208 20.42 0.51 15.28
C ALA A 208 20.68 1.97 14.92
N ILE A 209 21.95 2.27 14.70
CA ILE A 209 22.43 3.57 14.21
C ILE A 209 23.18 3.38 12.90
N ASP A 210 22.83 4.18 11.87
CA ASP A 210 23.52 4.14 10.59
C ASP A 210 24.80 5.02 10.60
N ALA A 211 25.56 4.97 9.51
CA ALA A 211 26.80 5.76 9.36
C ALA A 211 26.58 7.29 9.41
N ALA A 212 25.35 7.75 9.17
CA ALA A 212 24.98 9.16 9.25
C ALA A 212 24.50 9.60 10.64
N GLY A 213 24.44 8.65 11.60
CA GLY A 213 24.00 8.90 12.97
C GLY A 213 22.48 8.82 13.17
N ASN A 214 21.71 8.31 12.20
CA ASN A 214 20.27 8.15 12.35
C ASN A 214 19.95 6.88 13.11
N GLU A 215 19.20 7.02 14.21
CA GLU A 215 18.68 5.88 14.97
C GLU A 215 17.34 5.40 14.40
N PHE A 216 17.20 4.08 14.31
CA PHE A 216 15.97 3.45 13.84
C PHE A 216 15.82 2.02 14.38
N GLY A 217 14.59 1.49 14.32
CA GLY A 217 14.30 0.12 14.73
C GLY A 217 14.27 -0.83 13.53
N MET A 218 14.94 -1.97 13.64
CA MET A 218 14.91 -3.07 12.68
C MET A 218 14.11 -4.25 13.28
N PRO A 219 12.82 -4.43 12.98
CA PRO A 219 12.06 -5.61 13.37
C PRO A 219 12.76 -6.90 12.92
N VAL A 220 12.70 -7.93 13.78
CA VAL A 220 13.22 -9.26 13.46
C VAL A 220 12.06 -10.16 13.06
N MET A 221 12.13 -10.74 11.85
CA MET A 221 11.06 -11.54 11.26
C MET A 221 11.59 -12.93 10.97
N ASP A 222 11.36 -13.87 11.89
CA ASP A 222 11.70 -15.28 11.72
C ASP A 222 10.69 -16.16 12.47
N LYS A 223 10.85 -17.48 12.39
CA LYS A 223 10.02 -18.44 13.12
C LYS A 223 10.20 -18.24 14.62
N PHE A 224 9.10 -18.34 15.35
CA PHE A 224 9.09 -18.11 16.81
C PHE A 224 10.09 -19.01 17.55
N GLU A 225 10.11 -20.28 17.22
CA GLU A 225 10.97 -21.29 17.83
C GLU A 225 12.47 -20.95 17.66
N TYR A 226 12.84 -20.48 16.45
CA TYR A 226 14.20 -20.05 16.19
C TYR A 226 14.57 -18.80 17.02
N LEU A 227 13.70 -17.79 17.04
CA LEU A 227 13.94 -16.56 17.80
C LEU A 227 14.01 -16.83 19.29
N GLN A 228 13.20 -17.74 19.80
CA GLN A 228 13.19 -18.11 21.22
C GLN A 228 14.46 -18.89 21.63
N SER A 229 14.86 -19.88 20.81
CA SER A 229 16.07 -20.68 21.09
C SER A 229 17.37 -19.84 21.03
N ASN A 230 17.39 -18.80 20.20
CA ASN A 230 18.54 -17.93 20.00
C ASN A 230 18.46 -16.62 20.82
N PHE A 231 17.46 -16.45 21.68
CA PHE A 231 17.20 -15.18 22.37
C PHE A 231 18.42 -14.62 23.12
N LYS A 232 19.10 -15.44 23.90
CA LYS A 232 20.31 -15.03 24.67
C LYS A 232 21.48 -14.66 23.74
N GLU A 233 21.67 -15.42 22.66
CA GLU A 233 22.73 -15.14 21.71
C GLU A 233 22.47 -13.81 21.00
N MET A 234 21.22 -13.59 20.53
CA MET A 234 20.82 -12.39 19.84
C MET A 234 20.92 -11.12 20.71
N GLN A 235 20.71 -11.23 22.02
CA GLN A 235 20.97 -10.12 22.96
C GLN A 235 22.44 -9.69 22.94
N GLY A 236 23.36 -10.63 22.78
CA GLY A 236 24.81 -10.39 22.68
C GLY A 236 25.25 -9.73 21.35
N TRP A 237 24.33 -9.48 20.43
CA TRP A 237 24.66 -8.81 19.17
C TRP A 237 24.72 -7.27 19.27
N VAL A 238 24.41 -6.69 20.42
CA VAL A 238 24.63 -5.27 20.68
C VAL A 238 26.10 -4.92 20.45
N GLY A 239 26.37 -3.87 19.70
CA GLY A 239 27.71 -3.45 19.27
C GLY A 239 28.16 -4.03 17.94
N LYS A 240 27.52 -5.09 17.43
CA LYS A 240 27.83 -5.67 16.11
C LYS A 240 27.19 -4.88 14.98
N THR A 241 27.73 -5.01 13.76
CA THR A 241 27.14 -4.49 12.53
C THR A 241 26.14 -5.52 11.99
N ALA A 242 24.95 -5.05 11.63
CA ALA A 242 23.92 -5.84 11.00
C ALA A 242 23.66 -5.35 9.58
N THR A 243 23.41 -6.28 8.68
CA THR A 243 22.76 -6.00 7.38
C THR A 243 21.26 -5.97 7.62
N PHE A 244 20.59 -4.99 7.05
CA PHE A 244 19.15 -4.87 7.05
C PHE A 244 18.63 -4.53 5.68
N THR A 245 17.38 -4.91 5.39
CA THR A 245 16.68 -4.53 4.17
C THR A 245 15.77 -3.34 4.47
N TYR A 246 15.58 -2.46 3.50
CA TYR A 246 14.62 -1.36 3.57
C TYR A 246 14.05 -1.06 2.19
N PHE A 247 12.89 -0.42 2.15
CA PHE A 247 12.24 -0.10 0.88
C PHE A 247 12.83 1.19 0.28
N GLU A 248 12.80 2.28 1.02
CA GLU A 248 13.33 3.58 0.61
C GLU A 248 13.64 4.45 1.84
N ARG A 249 14.25 5.61 1.62
CA ARG A 249 14.40 6.64 2.66
C ARG A 249 13.30 7.69 2.54
N THR A 250 12.81 8.16 3.69
CA THR A 250 11.92 9.33 3.76
C THR A 250 12.71 10.62 3.49
N LYS A 251 12.01 11.74 3.26
CA LYS A 251 12.66 13.07 3.15
C LYS A 251 13.46 13.45 4.39
N ALA A 252 13.04 12.96 5.56
CA ALA A 252 13.76 13.17 6.83
C ALA A 252 14.95 12.20 7.02
N GLY A 253 15.29 11.37 6.03
CA GLY A 253 16.41 10.43 6.08
C GLY A 253 16.11 9.11 6.81
N SER A 254 14.91 8.91 7.35
CA SER A 254 14.50 7.67 8.01
C SER A 254 14.28 6.54 7.00
N TYR A 255 14.41 5.29 7.45
CA TYR A 255 14.16 4.12 6.63
C TYR A 255 12.68 3.72 6.64
N ARG A 256 12.09 3.45 5.45
CA ARG A 256 10.77 2.84 5.33
C ARG A 256 10.89 1.32 5.34
N HIS A 257 10.11 0.68 6.20
CA HIS A 257 10.06 -0.78 6.36
C HIS A 257 11.44 -1.46 6.57
N PRO A 258 12.28 -0.94 7.47
CA PRO A 258 13.55 -1.59 7.76
C PRO A 258 13.29 -2.96 8.42
N LEU A 259 14.02 -3.99 8.00
CA LEU A 259 13.95 -5.35 8.55
C LEU A 259 15.36 -5.88 8.77
N PHE A 260 15.63 -6.41 9.95
CA PHE A 260 16.89 -7.12 10.21
C PHE A 260 17.03 -8.32 9.26
N LYS A 261 18.22 -8.50 8.68
CA LYS A 261 18.54 -9.59 7.76
C LYS A 261 19.56 -10.56 8.36
N ALA A 262 20.70 -10.06 8.77
CA ALA A 262 21.78 -10.88 9.32
C ALA A 262 22.79 -10.00 10.08
N ILE A 263 23.56 -10.64 10.96
CA ILE A 263 24.80 -10.05 11.49
C ILE A 263 25.85 -10.11 10.40
N ARG A 264 26.60 -9.03 10.25
CA ARG A 264 27.75 -8.98 9.37
C ARG A 264 28.99 -9.42 10.14
N ASP A 265 29.40 -10.65 9.89
CA ASP A 265 30.70 -11.15 10.38
C ASP A 265 31.72 -10.90 9.28
N TYR A 266 32.46 -9.77 9.39
CA TYR A 266 33.75 -9.62 8.71
C TYR A 266 34.83 -9.71 9.75
N GLU A 267 35.70 -10.68 9.56
CA GLU A 267 37.03 -10.68 10.15
C GLU A 267 37.88 -9.53 9.56
#